data_9c9b5f284948ca870f3dd7997f7e1c94
#
_entry.id   9c9b5f284948ca870f3dd7997f7e1c94
#
_cell.length_a   1.000
_cell.length_b   1.000
_cell.length_c   1.000
_cell.angle_alpha   90.00
_cell.angle_beta   90.00
_cell.angle_gamma   90.00
#
_symmetry.space_group_name_H-M   'P 1'
#
loop_
_entity.id
_entity.type
_entity.pdbx_description
1 polymer ?
#
loop_
_entity_poly.entity_id
_entity_poly.type
_entity_poly.pdbx_seq_one_letter_code
_entity_poly.pdbx_strand_id
1 'polypeptide(L)'
;MSAGLVQAAYIVAALFFIMSLAGLSKQESARNGNYYGIAGMTIALIATIFSPDAQGFGWIIIAMAIGGAIGIFYAKKVEMTEMPELVAILHSFVGLAAVLVGYNSYLDAPEAATHAEHVIHLVEVFLGVFIGAVTFTGSIVAFGKLRGVISSSPLNLPHKHKMNLAAVVISTLLMIYFVKADGSMFALIVMTLIAFAFGYHLVASIGGADMPVVVSMLNSYSGWAAAAAGFMLANDLLIVTGALVGSSGAILSYIMCKAMNRSFISVIAGGFGQEIVISGDEEQGEHRETTAEEVAEMLKNSKSVIITPGYGMAVAQAQYPVHEITDVLRSKGIEVRFGIHPVAGRLPGHMNVLLAEAKVPYDIVLEMDEINDDFPETDTVLVIGANDTVNPAALEDPNSPIAGMPVLEVWNAKNVVVFKRSMNTGYAGVQNPLFFKENTSMLFGDAKVKTSEILDHL
;
A
#
# COMPACT_ATOMS: atom_id res chain seq x y z
N MET A 1 22.28 -31.01 3.67
CA MET A 1 22.72 -30.29 4.90
C MET A 1 22.20 -31.04 6.11
N SER A 2 22.83 -30.97 7.30
CA SER A 2 22.22 -31.51 8.53
C SER A 2 21.07 -30.62 9.00
N ALA A 3 20.08 -31.19 9.71
CA ALA A 3 18.94 -30.42 10.24
C ALA A 3 19.39 -29.26 11.11
N GLY A 4 20.41 -29.45 11.97
CA GLY A 4 20.94 -28.35 12.80
C GLY A 4 21.60 -27.22 11.98
N LEU A 5 22.22 -27.53 10.85
CA LEU A 5 22.80 -26.51 9.97
C LEU A 5 21.73 -25.74 9.21
N VAL A 6 20.63 -26.41 8.81
CA VAL A 6 19.46 -25.74 8.20
C VAL A 6 18.83 -24.77 9.19
N GLN A 7 18.66 -25.19 10.45
CA GLN A 7 18.08 -24.34 11.48
C GLN A 7 18.97 -23.14 11.82
N ALA A 8 20.28 -23.35 11.91
CA ALA A 8 21.24 -22.24 12.06
C ALA A 8 21.18 -21.24 10.88
N ALA A 9 21.08 -21.75 9.65
CA ALA A 9 20.92 -20.93 8.46
C ALA A 9 19.61 -20.12 8.49
N TYR A 10 18.51 -20.72 8.95
CA TYR A 10 17.23 -20.02 9.11
C TYR A 10 17.29 -18.92 10.16
N ILE A 11 17.97 -19.11 11.28
CA ILE A 11 18.19 -18.06 12.28
C ILE A 11 18.96 -16.90 11.66
N VAL A 12 20.04 -17.18 10.93
CA VAL A 12 20.82 -16.14 10.25
C VAL A 12 19.97 -15.40 9.21
N ALA A 13 19.19 -16.13 8.42
CA ALA A 13 18.27 -15.52 7.44
C ALA A 13 17.23 -14.62 8.12
N ALA A 14 16.63 -15.04 9.23
CA ALA A 14 15.69 -14.25 10.01
C ALA A 14 16.33 -12.95 10.53
N LEU A 15 17.56 -13.02 11.05
CA LEU A 15 18.31 -11.83 11.47
C LEU A 15 18.55 -10.87 10.30
N PHE A 16 18.90 -11.36 9.12
CA PHE A 16 19.06 -10.53 7.93
C PHE A 16 17.74 -9.89 7.49
N PHE A 17 16.60 -10.57 7.60
CA PHE A 17 15.31 -9.98 7.30
C PHE A 17 14.94 -8.86 8.30
N ILE A 18 15.23 -9.04 9.59
CA ILE A 18 15.04 -7.98 10.59
C ILE A 18 15.95 -6.78 10.27
N MET A 19 17.23 -7.03 9.94
CA MET A 19 18.16 -5.97 9.54
C MET A 19 17.73 -5.29 8.24
N SER A 20 17.12 -6.03 7.31
CA SER A 20 16.55 -5.47 6.08
C SER A 20 15.43 -4.49 6.39
N LEU A 21 14.45 -4.88 7.21
CA LEU A 21 13.35 -4.00 7.61
C LEU A 21 13.86 -2.75 8.34
N ALA A 22 14.83 -2.91 9.25
CA ALA A 22 15.46 -1.79 9.93
C ALA A 22 16.21 -0.85 8.97
N GLY A 23 16.91 -1.42 7.98
CA GLY A 23 17.61 -0.65 6.95
C GLY A 23 16.68 0.10 6.00
N LEU A 24 15.54 -0.50 5.66
CA LEU A 24 14.53 0.10 4.78
C LEU A 24 13.73 1.24 5.46
N SER A 25 13.82 1.39 6.77
CA SER A 25 13.13 2.45 7.51
C SER A 25 13.70 3.86 7.25
N LYS A 26 14.92 3.95 6.71
CA LYS A 26 15.59 5.22 6.37
C LYS A 26 16.17 5.14 4.97
N GLN A 27 16.06 6.21 4.20
CA GLN A 27 16.55 6.22 2.82
C GLN A 27 18.07 6.04 2.74
N GLU A 28 18.85 6.62 3.63
CA GLU A 28 20.30 6.48 3.67
C GLU A 28 20.76 5.02 3.79
N SER A 29 20.03 4.22 4.57
CA SER A 29 20.32 2.80 4.82
C SER A 29 19.53 1.84 3.94
N ALA A 30 18.56 2.32 3.15
CA ALA A 30 17.63 1.49 2.38
C ALA A 30 18.35 0.56 1.40
N ARG A 31 19.43 1.02 0.75
CA ARG A 31 20.24 0.19 -0.14
C ARG A 31 20.89 -0.98 0.59
N ASN A 32 21.44 -0.73 1.77
CA ASN A 32 22.02 -1.78 2.61
C ASN A 32 20.94 -2.73 3.13
N GLY A 33 19.76 -2.20 3.48
CA GLY A 33 18.58 -2.99 3.83
C GLY A 33 18.18 -3.97 2.73
N ASN A 34 18.18 -3.55 1.47
CA ASN A 34 17.94 -4.43 0.34
C ASN A 34 19.00 -5.53 0.22
N TYR A 35 20.28 -5.23 0.42
CA TYR A 35 21.33 -6.24 0.40
C TYR A 35 21.17 -7.27 1.53
N TYR A 36 20.78 -6.86 2.73
CA TYR A 36 20.45 -7.79 3.81
C TYR A 36 19.26 -8.70 3.44
N GLY A 37 18.21 -8.14 2.83
CA GLY A 37 17.06 -8.92 2.37
C GLY A 37 17.45 -9.94 1.31
N ILE A 38 18.24 -9.57 0.32
CA ILE A 38 18.76 -10.45 -0.72
C ILE A 38 19.62 -11.58 -0.11
N ALA A 39 20.53 -11.24 0.81
CA ALA A 39 21.38 -12.20 1.49
C ALA A 39 20.55 -13.18 2.33
N GLY A 40 19.61 -12.68 3.13
CA GLY A 40 18.70 -13.50 3.92
C GLY A 40 17.87 -14.46 3.07
N MET A 41 17.30 -13.98 1.97
CA MET A 41 16.53 -14.82 1.04
C MET A 41 17.39 -15.86 0.35
N THR A 42 18.61 -15.52 -0.06
CA THR A 42 19.55 -16.48 -0.65
C THR A 42 19.91 -17.60 0.32
N ILE A 43 20.23 -17.24 1.57
CA ILE A 43 20.52 -18.22 2.64
C ILE A 43 19.30 -19.14 2.88
N ALA A 44 18.09 -18.54 2.97
CA ALA A 44 16.87 -19.30 3.18
C ALA A 44 16.60 -20.29 2.05
N LEU A 45 16.72 -19.87 0.80
CA LEU A 45 16.52 -20.73 -0.37
C LEU A 45 17.53 -21.86 -0.42
N ILE A 46 18.82 -21.59 -0.23
CA ILE A 46 19.87 -22.62 -0.22
C ILE A 46 19.62 -23.61 0.92
N ALA A 47 19.32 -23.12 2.13
CA ALA A 47 19.04 -23.99 3.28
C ALA A 47 17.83 -24.89 3.04
N THR A 48 16.76 -24.35 2.46
CA THR A 48 15.53 -25.10 2.18
C THR A 48 15.74 -26.14 1.07
N ILE A 49 16.38 -25.77 -0.03
CA ILE A 49 16.63 -26.68 -1.17
C ILE A 49 17.51 -27.85 -0.76
N PHE A 50 18.53 -27.63 0.07
CA PHE A 50 19.44 -28.64 0.57
C PHE A 50 19.05 -29.24 1.93
N SER A 51 17.83 -28.93 2.41
CA SER A 51 17.28 -29.59 3.61
C SER A 51 17.14 -31.10 3.41
N PRO A 52 17.32 -31.92 4.46
CA PRO A 52 17.08 -33.36 4.38
C PRO A 52 15.64 -33.73 4.00
N ASP A 53 14.68 -32.84 4.32
CA ASP A 53 13.26 -33.08 4.08
C ASP A 53 12.81 -32.63 2.68
N ALA A 54 13.66 -31.93 1.92
CA ALA A 54 13.34 -31.49 0.58
C ALA A 54 13.35 -32.63 -0.43
N GLN A 55 12.22 -32.81 -1.11
CA GLN A 55 12.06 -33.80 -2.18
C GLN A 55 11.73 -33.09 -3.50
N GLY A 56 11.97 -33.77 -4.62
CA GLY A 56 11.61 -33.21 -5.93
C GLY A 56 12.48 -32.04 -6.40
N PHE A 57 13.76 -32.07 -6.10
CA PHE A 57 14.74 -31.01 -6.40
C PHE A 57 14.65 -30.48 -7.84
N GLY A 58 14.44 -31.34 -8.84
CA GLY A 58 14.28 -30.93 -10.23
C GLY A 58 13.04 -30.03 -10.44
N TRP A 59 11.92 -30.35 -9.81
CA TRP A 59 10.70 -29.57 -9.91
C TRP A 59 10.82 -28.21 -9.21
N ILE A 60 11.52 -28.16 -8.07
CA ILE A 60 11.81 -26.91 -7.36
C ILE A 60 12.59 -25.95 -8.27
N ILE A 61 13.66 -26.43 -8.92
CA ILE A 61 14.48 -25.62 -9.82
C ILE A 61 13.67 -25.13 -11.02
N ILE A 62 12.87 -26.00 -11.64
CA ILE A 62 12.03 -25.62 -12.79
C ILE A 62 11.02 -24.55 -12.39
N ALA A 63 10.32 -24.74 -11.27
CA ALA A 63 9.34 -23.77 -10.78
C ALA A 63 10.01 -22.43 -10.43
N MET A 64 11.18 -22.44 -9.78
CA MET A 64 11.95 -21.25 -9.47
C MET A 64 12.46 -20.54 -10.73
N ALA A 65 12.90 -21.28 -11.75
CA ALA A 65 13.35 -20.70 -13.01
C ALA A 65 12.20 -20.00 -13.74
N ILE A 66 11.03 -20.62 -13.80
CA ILE A 66 9.84 -20.04 -14.43
C ILE A 66 9.37 -18.80 -13.65
N GLY A 67 9.15 -18.94 -12.34
CA GLY A 67 8.70 -17.83 -11.49
C GLY A 67 9.71 -16.69 -11.46
N GLY A 68 10.99 -16.99 -11.37
CA GLY A 68 12.07 -16.00 -11.39
C GLY A 68 12.16 -15.26 -12.73
N ALA A 69 12.02 -15.95 -13.86
CA ALA A 69 12.02 -15.32 -15.18
C ALA A 69 10.85 -14.34 -15.33
N ILE A 70 9.65 -14.75 -14.93
CA ILE A 70 8.45 -13.90 -14.93
C ILE A 70 8.65 -12.70 -13.99
N GLY A 71 9.12 -12.93 -12.77
CA GLY A 71 9.36 -11.90 -11.78
C GLY A 71 10.38 -10.85 -12.24
N ILE A 72 11.52 -11.28 -12.80
CA ILE A 72 12.54 -10.37 -13.33
C ILE A 72 12.01 -9.56 -14.51
N PHE A 73 11.23 -10.19 -15.39
CA PHE A 73 10.62 -9.49 -16.53
C PHE A 73 9.72 -8.35 -16.07
N TYR A 74 8.79 -8.62 -15.15
CA TYR A 74 7.89 -7.58 -14.63
C TYR A 74 8.61 -6.55 -13.78
N ALA A 75 9.56 -6.95 -12.93
CA ALA A 75 10.34 -6.03 -12.09
C ALA A 75 11.15 -5.00 -12.92
N LYS A 76 11.59 -5.37 -14.12
CA LYS A 76 12.30 -4.45 -15.03
C LYS A 76 11.37 -3.56 -15.85
N LYS A 77 10.11 -3.96 -16.04
CA LYS A 77 9.18 -3.28 -16.93
C LYS A 77 8.21 -2.36 -16.19
N VAL A 78 7.91 -2.65 -14.94
CA VAL A 78 6.91 -1.92 -14.16
C VAL A 78 7.36 -0.48 -13.93
N GLU A 79 6.45 0.47 -14.17
CA GLU A 79 6.63 1.86 -13.83
C GLU A 79 6.18 2.12 -12.37
N MET A 80 6.65 3.24 -11.79
CA MET A 80 6.29 3.60 -10.40
C MET A 80 4.78 3.74 -10.18
N THR A 81 4.05 4.19 -11.19
CA THR A 81 2.59 4.30 -11.17
C THR A 81 1.88 2.96 -11.13
N GLU A 82 2.50 1.90 -11.66
CA GLU A 82 1.98 0.53 -11.72
C GLU A 82 2.39 -0.31 -10.47
N MET A 83 3.29 0.20 -9.63
CA MET A 83 3.76 -0.52 -8.44
C MET A 83 2.64 -0.99 -7.51
N PRO A 84 1.60 -0.18 -7.20
CA PRO A 84 0.49 -0.63 -6.36
C PRO A 84 -0.23 -1.85 -6.93
N GLU A 85 -0.41 -1.88 -8.24
CA GLU A 85 -1.04 -2.99 -8.96
C GLU A 85 -0.19 -4.25 -8.88
N LEU A 86 1.12 -4.12 -9.14
CA LEU A 86 2.06 -5.23 -9.05
C LEU A 86 2.12 -5.80 -7.64
N VAL A 87 2.19 -4.95 -6.61
CA VAL A 87 2.19 -5.40 -5.21
C VAL A 87 0.90 -6.14 -4.88
N ALA A 88 -0.26 -5.63 -5.31
CA ALA A 88 -1.54 -6.29 -5.07
C ALA A 88 -1.58 -7.69 -5.72
N ILE A 89 -1.17 -7.83 -6.99
CA ILE A 89 -1.19 -9.15 -7.65
C ILE A 89 -0.19 -10.13 -7.03
N LEU A 90 0.96 -9.66 -6.54
CA LEU A 90 1.93 -10.51 -5.84
C LEU A 90 1.33 -11.09 -4.55
N HIS A 91 0.56 -10.33 -3.80
CA HIS A 91 -0.15 -10.84 -2.62
C HIS A 91 -1.17 -11.92 -2.97
N SER A 92 -1.78 -11.89 -4.16
CA SER A 92 -2.67 -12.96 -4.61
C SER A 92 -1.92 -14.29 -4.78
N PHE A 93 -0.72 -14.27 -5.33
CA PHE A 93 0.09 -15.49 -5.46
C PHE A 93 0.51 -16.07 -4.10
N VAL A 94 0.81 -15.23 -3.12
CA VAL A 94 1.08 -15.69 -1.74
C VAL A 94 -0.16 -16.35 -1.14
N GLY A 95 -1.34 -15.74 -1.30
CA GLY A 95 -2.61 -16.32 -0.87
C GLY A 95 -2.90 -17.66 -1.53
N LEU A 96 -2.72 -17.75 -2.85
CA LEU A 96 -2.88 -19.01 -3.59
C LEU A 96 -1.88 -20.08 -3.14
N ALA A 97 -0.62 -19.71 -2.92
CA ALA A 97 0.39 -20.64 -2.42
C ALA A 97 -0.02 -21.22 -1.06
N ALA A 98 -0.53 -20.40 -0.14
CA ALA A 98 -1.01 -20.87 1.16
C ALA A 98 -2.21 -21.84 1.03
N VAL A 99 -3.14 -21.59 0.11
CA VAL A 99 -4.24 -22.52 -0.18
C VAL A 99 -3.70 -23.87 -0.68
N LEU A 100 -2.80 -23.85 -1.67
CA LEU A 100 -2.22 -25.05 -2.24
C LEU A 100 -1.39 -25.85 -1.22
N VAL A 101 -0.60 -25.16 -0.40
CA VAL A 101 0.14 -25.77 0.72
C VAL A 101 -0.84 -26.41 1.71
N GLY A 102 -1.93 -25.75 2.05
CA GLY A 102 -2.92 -26.28 2.96
C GLY A 102 -3.59 -27.55 2.43
N TYR A 103 -4.00 -27.56 1.16
CA TYR A 103 -4.54 -28.78 0.54
C TYR A 103 -3.51 -29.90 0.44
N ASN A 104 -2.27 -29.58 0.07
CA ASN A 104 -1.20 -30.58 0.02
C ASN A 104 -0.91 -31.16 1.40
N SER A 105 -0.84 -30.32 2.41
CA SER A 105 -0.60 -30.72 3.81
C SER A 105 -1.76 -31.54 4.39
N TYR A 106 -2.99 -31.31 3.91
CA TYR A 106 -4.13 -32.14 4.25
C TYR A 106 -4.09 -33.52 3.59
N LEU A 107 -3.67 -33.59 2.30
CA LEU A 107 -3.61 -34.84 1.53
C LEU A 107 -2.44 -35.72 1.93
N ASP A 108 -1.33 -35.10 2.32
CA ASP A 108 -0.08 -35.78 2.75
C ASP A 108 0.24 -35.33 4.18
N ALA A 109 -0.67 -35.64 5.09
CA ALA A 109 -0.54 -35.26 6.49
C ALA A 109 0.63 -36.00 7.15
N PRO A 110 1.49 -35.30 7.92
CA PRO A 110 2.55 -35.94 8.67
C PRO A 110 1.97 -36.91 9.73
N GLU A 111 2.68 -38.00 10.02
CA GLU A 111 2.30 -38.87 11.11
C GLU A 111 2.35 -38.09 12.43
N ALA A 112 1.19 -37.91 13.06
CA ALA A 112 1.10 -37.26 14.35
C ALA A 112 1.42 -38.25 15.47
N ALA A 113 2.29 -37.84 16.41
CA ALA A 113 2.65 -38.67 17.56
C ALA A 113 1.53 -38.71 18.61
N THR A 114 0.68 -37.69 18.65
CA THR A 114 -0.44 -37.57 19.60
C THR A 114 -1.72 -37.09 18.93
N HIS A 115 -2.88 -37.37 19.53
CA HIS A 115 -4.16 -36.84 19.06
C HIS A 115 -4.21 -35.31 19.07
N ALA A 116 -3.53 -34.68 20.05
CA ALA A 116 -3.47 -33.22 20.14
C ALA A 116 -2.72 -32.62 18.93
N GLU A 117 -1.58 -33.20 18.54
CA GLU A 117 -0.84 -32.75 17.36
C GLU A 117 -1.67 -32.88 16.08
N HIS A 118 -2.41 -33.97 15.93
CA HIS A 118 -3.31 -34.17 14.81
C HIS A 118 -4.41 -33.09 14.75
N VAL A 119 -5.05 -32.79 15.87
CA VAL A 119 -6.07 -31.75 15.95
C VAL A 119 -5.48 -30.37 15.64
N ILE A 120 -4.29 -30.06 16.16
CA ILE A 120 -3.58 -28.80 15.88
C ILE A 120 -3.32 -28.70 14.38
N HIS A 121 -2.80 -29.75 13.75
CA HIS A 121 -2.51 -29.76 12.30
C HIS A 121 -3.78 -29.52 11.46
N LEU A 122 -4.91 -30.14 11.81
CA LEU A 122 -6.19 -29.90 11.13
C LEU A 122 -6.64 -28.43 11.25
N VAL A 123 -6.46 -27.83 12.43
CA VAL A 123 -6.80 -26.40 12.63
C VAL A 123 -5.87 -25.51 11.81
N GLU A 124 -4.57 -25.80 11.78
CA GLU A 124 -3.57 -25.06 10.98
C GLU A 124 -3.90 -25.12 9.49
N VAL A 125 -4.22 -26.29 8.96
CA VAL A 125 -4.64 -26.47 7.57
C VAL A 125 -5.88 -25.63 7.27
N PHE A 126 -6.92 -25.74 8.10
CA PHE A 126 -8.17 -25.03 7.87
C PHE A 126 -8.00 -23.51 7.91
N LEU A 127 -7.29 -22.99 8.91
CA LEU A 127 -7.01 -21.54 9.03
C LEU A 127 -6.09 -21.04 7.95
N GLY A 128 -5.06 -21.80 7.58
CA GLY A 128 -4.13 -21.44 6.53
C GLY A 128 -4.81 -21.34 5.17
N VAL A 129 -5.68 -22.30 4.84
CA VAL A 129 -6.49 -22.25 3.61
C VAL A 129 -7.48 -21.08 3.64
N PHE A 130 -8.12 -20.81 4.77
CA PHE A 130 -9.05 -19.68 4.91
C PHE A 130 -8.35 -18.34 4.68
N ILE A 131 -7.26 -18.08 5.39
CA ILE A 131 -6.49 -16.83 5.25
C ILE A 131 -5.95 -16.69 3.83
N GLY A 132 -5.40 -17.78 3.28
CA GLY A 132 -4.87 -17.80 1.91
C GLY A 132 -5.94 -17.51 0.86
N ALA A 133 -7.14 -18.10 0.98
CA ALA A 133 -8.24 -17.89 0.05
C ALA A 133 -8.78 -16.46 0.09
N VAL A 134 -8.96 -15.89 1.28
CA VAL A 134 -9.36 -14.48 1.47
C VAL A 134 -8.32 -13.54 0.86
N THR A 135 -7.04 -13.80 1.11
CA THR A 135 -5.93 -13.02 0.56
C THR A 135 -5.91 -13.09 -0.96
N PHE A 136 -6.09 -14.26 -1.54
CA PHE A 136 -6.07 -14.48 -2.98
C PHE A 136 -7.11 -13.65 -3.71
N THR A 137 -8.38 -13.83 -3.37
CA THR A 137 -9.48 -13.14 -4.06
C THR A 137 -9.51 -11.65 -3.74
N GLY A 138 -9.25 -11.26 -2.49
CA GLY A 138 -9.16 -9.87 -2.09
C GLY A 138 -8.07 -9.11 -2.86
N SER A 139 -6.91 -9.74 -3.07
CA SER A 139 -5.80 -9.16 -3.81
C SER A 139 -6.10 -9.02 -5.31
N ILE A 140 -6.81 -9.97 -5.91
CA ILE A 140 -7.26 -9.86 -7.31
C ILE A 140 -8.22 -8.68 -7.47
N VAL A 141 -9.16 -8.49 -6.54
CA VAL A 141 -10.07 -7.35 -6.58
C VAL A 141 -9.34 -6.03 -6.41
N ALA A 142 -8.38 -5.96 -5.49
CA ALA A 142 -7.54 -4.77 -5.30
C ALA A 142 -6.76 -4.44 -6.56
N PHE A 143 -6.11 -5.44 -7.16
CA PHE A 143 -5.44 -5.29 -8.46
C PHE A 143 -6.38 -4.75 -9.53
N GLY A 144 -7.58 -5.34 -9.67
CA GLY A 144 -8.56 -4.93 -10.67
C GLY A 144 -9.07 -3.49 -10.47
N LYS A 145 -9.24 -3.06 -9.22
CA LYS A 145 -9.62 -1.67 -8.89
C LYS A 145 -8.49 -0.68 -9.16
N LEU A 146 -7.26 -1.01 -8.77
CA LEU A 146 -6.10 -0.16 -9.00
C LEU A 146 -5.82 0.03 -10.50
N ARG A 147 -5.96 -1.03 -11.27
CA ARG A 147 -5.79 -1.01 -12.74
C ARG A 147 -6.98 -0.41 -13.50
N GLY A 148 -8.08 -0.13 -12.82
CA GLY A 148 -9.30 0.40 -13.44
C GLY A 148 -10.12 -0.63 -14.25
N VAL A 149 -9.81 -1.93 -14.13
CA VAL A 149 -10.61 -3.02 -14.74
C VAL A 149 -11.90 -3.25 -13.97
N ILE A 150 -11.85 -3.09 -12.65
CA ILE A 150 -13.00 -3.12 -11.75
C ILE A 150 -13.28 -1.68 -11.31
N SER A 151 -14.55 -1.31 -11.22
CA SER A 151 -14.95 0.02 -10.75
C SER A 151 -14.37 0.33 -9.37
N SER A 152 -13.82 1.54 -9.21
CA SER A 152 -13.29 2.04 -7.93
C SER A 152 -14.39 2.34 -6.91
N SER A 153 -15.66 2.42 -7.33
CA SER A 153 -16.78 2.60 -6.41
C SER A 153 -16.95 1.39 -5.49
N PRO A 154 -17.33 1.62 -4.22
CA PRO A 154 -17.60 0.51 -3.31
C PRO A 154 -18.82 -0.29 -3.75
N LEU A 155 -18.71 -1.62 -3.68
CA LEU A 155 -19.83 -2.53 -3.90
C LEU A 155 -20.75 -2.51 -2.68
N ASN A 156 -21.92 -1.89 -2.80
CA ASN A 156 -22.91 -1.83 -1.73
C ASN A 156 -23.97 -2.92 -1.92
N LEU A 157 -23.78 -4.03 -1.21
CA LEU A 157 -24.82 -5.06 -1.10
C LEU A 157 -25.69 -4.83 0.15
N PRO A 158 -27.01 -5.08 0.06
CA PRO A 158 -27.88 -5.01 1.23
C PRO A 158 -27.38 -5.99 2.31
N HIS A 159 -27.33 -5.52 3.54
CA HIS A 159 -26.89 -6.31 4.70
C HIS A 159 -25.44 -6.84 4.63
N LYS A 160 -24.52 -6.15 3.93
CA LYS A 160 -23.12 -6.57 3.73
C LYS A 160 -22.40 -7.02 5.02
N HIS A 161 -22.62 -6.33 6.14
CA HIS A 161 -21.99 -6.70 7.43
C HIS A 161 -22.56 -8.00 8.00
N LYS A 162 -23.87 -8.26 7.83
CA LYS A 162 -24.48 -9.53 8.24
C LYS A 162 -23.97 -10.68 7.38
N MET A 163 -23.76 -10.45 6.08
CA MET A 163 -23.19 -11.43 5.16
C MET A 163 -21.73 -11.76 5.54
N ASN A 164 -20.92 -10.75 5.84
CA ASN A 164 -19.54 -10.94 6.28
C ASN A 164 -19.49 -11.71 7.61
N LEU A 165 -20.32 -11.33 8.57
CA LEU A 165 -20.41 -12.05 9.85
C LEU A 165 -20.88 -13.51 9.65
N ALA A 166 -21.88 -13.73 8.80
CA ALA A 166 -22.35 -15.08 8.48
C ALA A 166 -21.25 -15.93 7.85
N ALA A 167 -20.45 -15.37 6.92
CA ALA A 167 -19.31 -16.08 6.31
C ALA A 167 -18.30 -16.53 7.37
N VAL A 168 -17.94 -15.66 8.32
CA VAL A 168 -17.02 -15.98 9.41
C VAL A 168 -17.62 -17.03 10.35
N VAL A 169 -18.88 -16.87 10.76
CA VAL A 169 -19.56 -17.83 11.66
C VAL A 169 -19.68 -19.21 11.00
N ILE A 170 -20.14 -19.28 9.74
CA ILE A 170 -20.25 -20.55 9.01
C ILE A 170 -18.88 -21.20 8.84
N SER A 171 -17.83 -20.45 8.50
CA SER A 171 -16.48 -20.97 8.41
C SER A 171 -15.98 -21.51 9.74
N THR A 172 -16.30 -20.85 10.85
CA THR A 172 -15.94 -21.33 12.21
C THR A 172 -16.69 -22.64 12.54
N LEU A 173 -17.96 -22.73 12.21
CA LEU A 173 -18.74 -23.97 12.41
C LEU A 173 -18.21 -25.11 11.53
N LEU A 174 -17.83 -24.81 10.29
CA LEU A 174 -17.20 -25.78 9.38
C LEU A 174 -15.83 -26.22 9.92
N MET A 175 -15.06 -25.35 10.57
CA MET A 175 -13.79 -25.72 11.23
C MET A 175 -14.05 -26.72 12.37
N ILE A 176 -15.03 -26.43 13.22
CA ILE A 176 -15.40 -27.35 14.32
C ILE A 176 -15.85 -28.71 13.76
N TYR A 177 -16.65 -28.71 12.72
CA TYR A 177 -17.05 -29.94 12.05
C TYR A 177 -15.86 -30.67 11.41
N PHE A 178 -14.98 -29.96 10.71
CA PHE A 178 -13.77 -30.50 10.09
C PHE A 178 -12.88 -31.22 11.09
N VAL A 179 -12.63 -30.63 12.25
CA VAL A 179 -11.84 -31.21 13.32
C VAL A 179 -12.55 -32.44 13.93
N LYS A 180 -13.86 -32.34 14.20
CA LYS A 180 -14.64 -33.45 14.80
C LYS A 180 -14.80 -34.65 13.85
N ALA A 181 -14.82 -34.39 12.55
CA ALA A 181 -14.92 -35.43 11.51
C ALA A 181 -13.55 -36.00 11.10
N ASP A 182 -12.51 -35.70 11.88
CA ASP A 182 -11.13 -36.16 11.62
C ASP A 182 -10.61 -35.78 10.23
N GLY A 183 -11.00 -34.59 9.79
CA GLY A 183 -10.71 -34.07 8.45
C GLY A 183 -11.79 -34.47 7.42
N SER A 184 -12.46 -33.47 6.89
CA SER A 184 -13.49 -33.66 5.85
C SER A 184 -13.13 -32.82 4.64
N MET A 185 -12.76 -33.44 3.53
CA MET A 185 -12.49 -32.73 2.25
C MET A 185 -13.66 -31.88 1.81
N PHE A 186 -14.89 -32.35 2.02
CA PHE A 186 -16.09 -31.59 1.70
C PHE A 186 -16.17 -30.28 2.50
N ALA A 187 -15.93 -30.33 3.83
CA ALA A 187 -15.93 -29.14 4.68
C ALA A 187 -14.82 -28.16 4.27
N LEU A 188 -13.64 -28.66 3.93
CA LEU A 188 -12.52 -27.85 3.47
C LEU A 188 -12.83 -27.14 2.14
N ILE A 189 -13.42 -27.84 1.17
CA ILE A 189 -13.82 -27.27 -0.12
C ILE A 189 -14.90 -26.20 0.06
N VAL A 190 -15.96 -26.49 0.84
CA VAL A 190 -17.05 -25.54 1.09
C VAL A 190 -16.52 -24.29 1.77
N MET A 191 -15.67 -24.45 2.79
CA MET A 191 -15.03 -23.29 3.44
C MET A 191 -14.17 -22.50 2.45
N THR A 192 -13.40 -23.14 1.60
CA THR A 192 -12.56 -22.47 0.61
C THR A 192 -13.39 -21.60 -0.35
N LEU A 193 -14.53 -22.10 -0.81
CA LEU A 193 -15.46 -21.35 -1.66
C LEU A 193 -16.07 -20.15 -0.91
N ILE A 194 -16.45 -20.35 0.35
CA ILE A 194 -16.93 -19.24 1.20
C ILE A 194 -15.84 -18.21 1.40
N ALA A 195 -14.59 -18.62 1.67
CA ALA A 195 -13.46 -17.74 1.85
C ALA A 195 -13.11 -16.94 0.58
N PHE A 196 -13.20 -17.56 -0.59
CA PHE A 196 -13.05 -16.85 -1.88
C PHE A 196 -14.14 -15.79 -2.06
N ALA A 197 -15.40 -16.12 -1.81
CA ALA A 197 -16.50 -15.18 -1.91
C ALA A 197 -16.37 -14.03 -0.88
N PHE A 198 -15.96 -14.37 0.34
CA PHE A 198 -15.74 -13.41 1.42
C PHE A 198 -14.60 -12.44 1.09
N GLY A 199 -13.44 -12.93 0.64
CA GLY A 199 -12.31 -12.09 0.25
C GLY A 199 -12.64 -11.15 -0.92
N TYR A 200 -13.37 -11.65 -1.92
CA TYR A 200 -13.88 -10.84 -3.02
C TYR A 200 -14.78 -9.72 -2.52
N HIS A 201 -15.81 -10.06 -1.75
CA HIS A 201 -16.79 -9.09 -1.24
C HIS A 201 -16.14 -8.07 -0.29
N LEU A 202 -15.22 -8.50 0.59
CA LEU A 202 -14.55 -7.65 1.56
C LEU A 202 -13.85 -6.48 0.87
N VAL A 203 -13.02 -6.76 -0.13
CA VAL A 203 -12.26 -5.73 -0.84
C VAL A 203 -13.11 -4.99 -1.87
N ALA A 204 -14.08 -5.65 -2.51
CA ALA A 204 -15.00 -5.00 -3.43
C ALA A 204 -15.85 -3.92 -2.74
N SER A 205 -16.18 -4.11 -1.47
CA SER A 205 -16.97 -3.17 -0.65
C SER A 205 -16.20 -1.90 -0.23
N ILE A 206 -14.89 -1.87 -0.43
CA ILE A 206 -14.04 -0.72 -0.07
C ILE A 206 -13.86 0.18 -1.28
N GLY A 207 -14.00 1.50 -1.06
CA GLY A 207 -13.82 2.51 -2.11
C GLY A 207 -12.37 2.64 -2.55
N GLY A 208 -12.18 3.15 -3.76
CA GLY A 208 -10.85 3.37 -4.31
C GLY A 208 -9.97 4.32 -3.49
N ALA A 209 -10.56 5.33 -2.85
CA ALA A 209 -9.83 6.26 -1.99
C ALA A 209 -9.11 5.57 -0.82
N ASP A 210 -9.66 4.46 -0.33
CA ASP A 210 -9.09 3.68 0.77
C ASP A 210 -8.13 2.56 0.28
N MET A 211 -7.86 2.46 -1.04
CA MET A 211 -6.99 1.41 -1.60
C MET A 211 -5.56 1.39 -1.03
N PRO A 212 -4.90 2.51 -0.71
CA PRO A 212 -3.60 2.46 -0.05
C PRO A 212 -3.61 1.67 1.25
N VAL A 213 -4.66 1.84 2.07
CA VAL A 213 -4.86 1.06 3.30
C VAL A 213 -5.12 -0.40 2.99
N VAL A 214 -5.92 -0.69 1.95
CA VAL A 214 -6.24 -2.06 1.52
C VAL A 214 -4.97 -2.80 1.08
N VAL A 215 -4.10 -2.17 0.29
CA VAL A 215 -2.82 -2.79 -0.13
C VAL A 215 -1.96 -3.12 1.08
N SER A 216 -1.87 -2.24 2.06
CA SER A 216 -1.15 -2.50 3.30
C SER A 216 -1.78 -3.63 4.14
N MET A 217 -3.11 -3.69 4.17
CA MET A 217 -3.88 -4.74 4.85
C MET A 217 -3.69 -6.11 4.18
N LEU A 218 -3.66 -6.15 2.83
CA LEU A 218 -3.36 -7.36 2.07
C LEU A 218 -1.93 -7.84 2.31
N ASN A 219 -0.98 -6.93 2.49
CA ASN A 219 0.37 -7.26 2.93
C ASN A 219 0.35 -7.96 4.31
N SER A 220 -0.45 -7.46 5.25
CA SER A 220 -0.65 -8.13 6.54
C SER A 220 -1.26 -9.53 6.37
N TYR A 221 -2.29 -9.67 5.55
CA TYR A 221 -2.94 -10.97 5.31
C TYR A 221 -2.00 -11.97 4.64
N SER A 222 -1.19 -11.53 3.68
CA SER A 222 -0.18 -12.40 3.08
C SER A 222 0.91 -12.82 4.07
N GLY A 223 1.29 -11.94 5.00
CA GLY A 223 2.18 -12.29 6.10
C GLY A 223 1.59 -13.36 7.01
N TRP A 224 0.33 -13.22 7.42
CA TRP A 224 -0.37 -14.25 8.20
C TRP A 224 -0.58 -15.55 7.43
N ALA A 225 -0.82 -15.48 6.12
CA ALA A 225 -0.89 -16.66 5.26
C ALA A 225 0.46 -17.41 5.21
N ALA A 226 1.56 -16.67 5.11
CA ALA A 226 2.91 -17.25 5.15
C ALA A 226 3.23 -17.88 6.52
N ALA A 227 2.85 -17.24 7.62
CA ALA A 227 3.00 -17.80 8.97
C ALA A 227 2.19 -19.09 9.13
N ALA A 228 0.93 -19.10 8.65
CA ALA A 228 0.10 -20.30 8.68
C ALA A 228 0.72 -21.44 7.84
N ALA A 229 1.25 -21.13 6.66
CA ALA A 229 2.01 -22.13 5.88
C ALA A 229 3.25 -22.61 6.64
N GLY A 230 3.92 -21.75 7.38
CA GLY A 230 5.04 -22.10 8.24
C GLY A 230 4.66 -23.11 9.33
N PHE A 231 3.51 -22.92 9.98
CA PHE A 231 2.99 -23.91 10.94
C PHE A 231 2.71 -25.25 10.28
N MET A 232 1.98 -25.27 9.17
CA MET A 232 1.65 -26.48 8.43
C MET A 232 2.88 -27.26 7.96
N LEU A 233 3.96 -26.56 7.62
CA LEU A 233 5.21 -27.14 7.12
C LEU A 233 6.27 -27.32 8.20
N ALA A 234 5.97 -27.00 9.46
CA ALA A 234 6.93 -26.98 10.58
C ALA A 234 8.20 -26.17 10.22
N ASN A 235 8.03 -25.03 9.56
CA ASN A 235 9.11 -24.17 9.09
C ASN A 235 9.18 -22.87 9.92
N ASP A 236 10.12 -22.83 10.87
CA ASP A 236 10.28 -21.71 11.80
C ASP A 236 10.58 -20.39 11.10
N LEU A 237 11.31 -20.42 9.98
CA LEU A 237 11.62 -19.20 9.23
C LEU A 237 10.37 -18.58 8.61
N LEU A 238 9.48 -19.38 8.04
CA LEU A 238 8.19 -18.90 7.51
C LEU A 238 7.30 -18.36 8.63
N ILE A 239 7.29 -18.97 9.81
CA ILE A 239 6.53 -18.49 10.96
C ILE A 239 7.03 -17.11 11.37
N VAL A 240 8.34 -16.96 11.57
CA VAL A 240 8.94 -15.69 12.00
C VAL A 240 8.77 -14.60 10.96
N THR A 241 9.10 -14.88 9.71
CA THR A 241 8.99 -13.88 8.62
C THR A 241 7.54 -13.51 8.33
N GLY A 242 6.64 -14.48 8.34
CA GLY A 242 5.21 -14.25 8.19
C GLY A 242 4.63 -13.40 9.33
N ALA A 243 5.03 -13.65 10.56
CA ALA A 243 4.62 -12.85 11.72
C ALA A 243 5.16 -11.41 11.64
N LEU A 244 6.42 -11.22 11.22
CA LEU A 244 7.01 -9.90 11.03
C LEU A 244 6.27 -9.10 9.96
N VAL A 245 6.04 -9.69 8.79
CA VAL A 245 5.33 -9.04 7.67
C VAL A 245 3.87 -8.79 8.05
N GLY A 246 3.20 -9.77 8.65
CA GLY A 246 1.81 -9.64 9.09
C GLY A 246 1.62 -8.51 10.11
N SER A 247 2.49 -8.43 11.10
CA SER A 247 2.45 -7.39 12.12
C SER A 247 2.79 -6.02 11.56
N SER A 248 3.83 -5.91 10.73
CA SER A 248 4.23 -4.63 10.13
C SER A 248 3.13 -4.08 9.21
N GLY A 249 2.50 -4.94 8.39
CA GLY A 249 1.37 -4.54 7.55
C GLY A 249 0.15 -4.09 8.36
N ALA A 250 -0.15 -4.75 9.47
CA ALA A 250 -1.25 -4.35 10.37
C ALA A 250 -0.99 -2.99 11.03
N ILE A 251 0.23 -2.78 11.55
CA ILE A 251 0.64 -1.50 12.17
C ILE A 251 0.58 -0.38 11.12
N LEU A 252 1.11 -0.60 9.94
CA LEU A 252 1.09 0.38 8.85
C LEU A 252 -0.34 0.72 8.44
N SER A 253 -1.23 -0.28 8.30
CA SER A 253 -2.64 -0.05 7.99
C SER A 253 -3.34 0.77 9.08
N TYR A 254 -3.02 0.51 10.36
CA TYR A 254 -3.56 1.29 11.48
C TYR A 254 -3.10 2.76 11.42
N ILE A 255 -1.81 3.01 11.17
CA ILE A 255 -1.25 4.37 11.05
C ILE A 255 -1.92 5.10 9.88
N MET A 256 -2.08 4.43 8.73
CA MET A 256 -2.74 5.02 7.57
C MET A 256 -4.22 5.31 7.81
N CYS A 257 -4.95 4.41 8.47
CA CYS A 257 -6.33 4.68 8.87
C CYS A 257 -6.44 5.90 9.76
N LYS A 258 -5.51 6.05 10.73
CA LYS A 258 -5.45 7.23 11.60
C LYS A 258 -5.17 8.50 10.80
N ALA A 259 -4.23 8.44 9.84
CA ALA A 259 -3.92 9.57 8.95
C ALA A 259 -5.07 9.96 8.01
N MET A 260 -6.03 9.06 7.78
CA MET A 260 -7.24 9.32 6.97
C MET A 260 -8.48 9.61 7.83
N ASN A 261 -8.34 9.70 9.15
CA ASN A 261 -9.46 9.77 10.09
C ASN A 261 -10.50 8.65 9.88
N ARG A 262 -10.02 7.45 9.56
CA ARG A 262 -10.85 6.26 9.37
C ARG A 262 -10.69 5.27 10.52
N SER A 263 -11.78 4.64 10.92
CA SER A 263 -11.69 3.53 11.87
C SER A 263 -11.03 2.32 11.22
N PHE A 264 -9.95 1.82 11.82
CA PHE A 264 -9.27 0.60 11.35
C PHE A 264 -10.22 -0.60 11.27
N ILE A 265 -11.11 -0.75 12.27
CA ILE A 265 -12.12 -1.82 12.30
C ILE A 265 -13.11 -1.65 11.14
N SER A 266 -13.51 -0.42 10.81
CA SER A 266 -14.45 -0.20 9.70
C SER A 266 -13.84 -0.58 8.35
N VAL A 267 -12.56 -0.32 8.14
CA VAL A 267 -11.87 -0.70 6.89
C VAL A 267 -11.74 -2.22 6.80
N ILE A 268 -11.32 -2.89 7.89
CA ILE A 268 -11.23 -4.36 7.94
C ILE A 268 -12.58 -5.03 7.69
N ALA A 269 -13.67 -4.47 8.21
CA ALA A 269 -15.02 -5.01 8.04
C ALA A 269 -15.65 -4.75 6.66
N GLY A 270 -14.90 -4.21 5.71
CA GLY A 270 -15.37 -3.92 4.34
C GLY A 270 -16.03 -2.55 4.19
N GLY A 271 -15.57 -1.58 4.98
CA GLY A 271 -16.06 -0.21 4.98
C GLY A 271 -17.48 -0.10 5.56
N PHE A 272 -17.64 0.63 6.66
CA PHE A 272 -18.96 1.16 7.00
C PHE A 272 -19.22 2.28 6.01
N GLY A 273 -20.00 1.97 4.96
CA GLY A 273 -20.34 2.95 3.96
C GLY A 273 -20.89 4.21 4.63
N GLN A 274 -20.09 5.24 4.71
CA GLN A 274 -20.66 6.56 4.63
C GLN A 274 -21.20 6.65 3.21
N GLU A 275 -22.51 6.71 3.07
CA GLU A 275 -23.10 7.23 1.86
C GLU A 275 -22.38 8.54 1.59
N ILE A 276 -21.73 8.62 0.43
CA ILE A 276 -21.23 9.90 -0.06
C ILE A 276 -22.50 10.72 -0.23
N VAL A 277 -22.82 11.54 0.76
CA VAL A 277 -23.77 12.63 0.57
C VAL A 277 -23.02 13.55 -0.36
N ILE A 278 -23.33 13.46 -1.65
CA ILE A 278 -22.95 14.48 -2.62
C ILE A 278 -23.62 15.75 -2.06
N SER A 279 -22.87 16.56 -1.34
CA SER A 279 -23.29 17.91 -0.97
C SER A 279 -23.58 18.59 -2.29
N GLY A 280 -24.84 19.04 -2.44
CA GLY A 280 -25.32 19.66 -3.66
C GLY A 280 -24.46 20.86 -4.05
N ASP A 281 -24.67 21.33 -5.27
CA ASP A 281 -24.05 22.52 -5.88
C ASP A 281 -23.81 23.64 -4.85
N GLU A 282 -22.64 23.62 -4.20
CA GLU A 282 -22.14 24.80 -3.51
C GLU A 282 -21.65 25.77 -4.59
N GLU A 283 -22.02 27.03 -4.44
CA GLU A 283 -21.59 28.11 -5.30
C GLU A 283 -20.09 28.03 -5.53
N GLN A 284 -19.70 27.75 -6.77
CA GLN A 284 -18.31 27.77 -7.18
C GLN A 284 -17.84 29.22 -7.07
N GLY A 285 -16.89 29.48 -6.16
CA GLY A 285 -16.20 30.76 -6.10
C GLY A 285 -15.42 31.03 -7.39
N GLU A 286 -15.02 32.27 -7.61
CA GLU A 286 -14.10 32.60 -8.70
C GLU A 286 -12.69 32.11 -8.35
N HIS A 287 -12.07 31.38 -9.26
CA HIS A 287 -10.66 30.98 -9.16
C HIS A 287 -9.79 31.94 -9.96
N ARG A 288 -8.54 32.08 -9.54
CA ARG A 288 -7.54 32.87 -10.25
C ARG A 288 -6.63 31.92 -11.06
N GLU A 289 -6.49 32.22 -12.33
CA GLU A 289 -5.54 31.51 -13.20
C GLU A 289 -4.17 32.21 -13.21
N THR A 290 -3.11 31.45 -13.43
CA THR A 290 -1.74 31.92 -13.58
C THR A 290 -1.04 31.22 -14.73
N THR A 291 0.10 31.74 -15.16
CA THR A 291 0.93 31.20 -16.22
C THR A 291 2.24 30.64 -15.67
N ALA A 292 2.92 29.78 -16.44
CA ALA A 292 4.23 29.25 -16.05
C ALA A 292 5.28 30.36 -15.87
N GLU A 293 5.22 31.40 -16.67
CA GLU A 293 6.10 32.58 -16.57
C GLU A 293 5.89 33.34 -15.25
N GLU A 294 4.62 33.60 -14.89
CA GLU A 294 4.29 34.28 -13.63
C GLU A 294 4.72 33.44 -12.42
N VAL A 295 4.54 32.11 -12.49
CA VAL A 295 4.99 31.19 -11.42
C VAL A 295 6.53 31.22 -11.33
N ALA A 296 7.25 31.18 -12.43
CA ALA A 296 8.71 31.28 -12.43
C ALA A 296 9.18 32.59 -11.78
N GLU A 297 8.52 33.72 -12.09
CA GLU A 297 8.83 35.01 -11.48
C GLU A 297 8.52 35.02 -9.97
N MET A 298 7.40 34.43 -9.56
CA MET A 298 7.05 34.24 -8.15
C MET A 298 8.11 33.42 -7.41
N LEU A 299 8.61 32.34 -8.01
CA LEU A 299 9.64 31.48 -7.44
C LEU A 299 10.98 32.20 -7.30
N LYS A 300 11.38 33.02 -8.31
CA LYS A 300 12.60 33.83 -8.24
C LYS A 300 12.60 34.83 -7.10
N ASN A 301 11.43 35.34 -6.77
CA ASN A 301 11.25 36.34 -5.70
C ASN A 301 11.01 35.70 -4.32
N SER A 302 10.89 34.38 -4.23
CA SER A 302 10.70 33.64 -2.98
C SER A 302 12.04 33.37 -2.28
N LYS A 303 12.00 33.32 -0.96
CA LYS A 303 13.12 32.82 -0.12
C LYS A 303 12.90 31.38 0.33
N SER A 304 11.64 31.00 0.51
CA SER A 304 11.22 29.69 0.96
C SER A 304 10.10 29.14 0.07
N VAL A 305 10.31 27.93 -0.43
CA VAL A 305 9.36 27.20 -1.29
C VAL A 305 9.10 25.82 -0.71
N ILE A 306 7.83 25.44 -0.63
CA ILE A 306 7.44 24.07 -0.27
C ILE A 306 6.69 23.46 -1.47
N ILE A 307 7.06 22.23 -1.82
CA ILE A 307 6.39 21.46 -2.87
C ILE A 307 5.62 20.33 -2.21
N THR A 308 4.32 20.25 -2.49
CA THR A 308 3.44 19.20 -1.98
C THR A 308 3.03 18.27 -3.13
N PRO A 309 3.73 17.14 -3.29
CA PRO A 309 3.44 16.22 -4.38
C PRO A 309 2.24 15.32 -4.06
N GLY A 310 1.53 14.94 -5.10
CA GLY A 310 0.48 13.94 -5.06
C GLY A 310 0.56 12.96 -6.21
N TYR A 311 -0.39 12.03 -6.27
CA TYR A 311 -0.42 10.99 -7.30
C TYR A 311 -0.42 11.54 -8.74
N GLY A 312 -1.05 12.68 -8.96
CA GLY A 312 -1.06 13.34 -10.28
C GLY A 312 0.34 13.71 -10.79
N MET A 313 1.29 14.00 -9.90
CA MET A 313 2.70 14.22 -10.28
C MET A 313 3.33 12.94 -10.84
N ALA A 314 3.05 11.79 -10.22
CA ALA A 314 3.52 10.49 -10.67
C ALA A 314 2.93 10.13 -12.05
N VAL A 315 1.64 10.31 -12.23
CA VAL A 315 0.92 10.02 -13.49
C VAL A 315 1.47 10.85 -14.65
N ALA A 316 1.78 12.12 -14.39
CA ALA A 316 2.36 13.02 -15.38
C ALA A 316 3.88 12.82 -15.57
N GLN A 317 4.52 12.00 -14.74
CA GLN A 317 5.98 11.86 -14.69
C GLN A 317 6.70 13.21 -14.51
N ALA A 318 6.12 14.07 -13.68
CA ALA A 318 6.62 15.42 -13.44
C ALA A 318 7.72 15.49 -12.37
N GLN A 319 8.05 14.38 -11.70
CA GLN A 319 9.10 14.32 -10.68
C GLN A 319 10.48 14.74 -11.18
N TYR A 320 10.79 14.47 -12.44
CA TYR A 320 12.07 14.84 -13.04
C TYR A 320 12.22 16.36 -13.22
N PRO A 321 11.32 17.07 -13.95
CA PRO A 321 11.42 18.51 -14.04
C PRO A 321 11.21 19.21 -12.68
N VAL A 322 10.48 18.63 -11.74
CA VAL A 322 10.37 19.14 -10.36
C VAL A 322 11.72 19.07 -9.64
N HIS A 323 12.48 18.00 -9.82
CA HIS A 323 13.84 17.90 -9.30
C HIS A 323 14.74 18.98 -9.91
N GLU A 324 14.70 19.18 -11.23
CA GLU A 324 15.49 20.24 -11.90
C GLU A 324 15.13 21.64 -11.40
N ILE A 325 13.83 21.95 -11.23
CA ILE A 325 13.39 23.22 -10.59
C ILE A 325 13.99 23.34 -9.19
N THR A 326 13.96 22.27 -8.40
CA THR A 326 14.52 22.26 -7.05
C THR A 326 16.00 22.60 -7.05
N ASP A 327 16.78 22.01 -7.95
CA ASP A 327 18.21 22.27 -8.07
C ASP A 327 18.50 23.70 -8.51
N VAL A 328 17.76 24.22 -9.49
CA VAL A 328 17.90 25.61 -9.95
C VAL A 328 17.60 26.60 -8.82
N LEU A 329 16.49 26.42 -8.10
CA LEU A 329 16.12 27.31 -7.00
C LEU A 329 17.14 27.24 -5.84
N ARG A 330 17.60 26.07 -5.46
CA ARG A 330 18.63 25.90 -4.42
C ARG A 330 19.96 26.52 -4.84
N SER A 331 20.35 26.42 -6.10
CA SER A 331 21.55 27.07 -6.63
C SER A 331 21.50 28.61 -6.54
N LYS A 332 20.29 29.17 -6.53
CA LYS A 332 20.03 30.61 -6.33
C LYS A 332 19.91 31.01 -4.85
N GLY A 333 20.11 30.06 -3.93
CA GLY A 333 20.03 30.30 -2.48
C GLY A 333 18.59 30.30 -1.93
N ILE A 334 17.61 29.80 -2.68
CA ILE A 334 16.22 29.66 -2.25
C ILE A 334 16.10 28.33 -1.50
N GLU A 335 15.50 28.37 -0.32
CA GLU A 335 15.19 27.14 0.44
C GLU A 335 14.02 26.42 -0.22
N VAL A 336 14.25 25.16 -0.60
CA VAL A 336 13.22 24.30 -1.19
C VAL A 336 13.06 23.05 -0.34
N ARG A 337 11.83 22.74 0.07
CA ARG A 337 11.47 21.55 0.84
C ARG A 337 10.25 20.90 0.22
N PHE A 338 10.06 19.62 0.52
CA PHE A 338 8.91 18.84 0.12
C PHE A 338 8.09 18.48 1.35
N GLY A 339 6.77 18.65 1.28
CA GLY A 339 5.83 18.24 2.31
C GLY A 339 5.04 17.01 1.85
N ILE A 340 5.23 15.88 2.52
CA ILE A 340 4.62 14.62 2.15
C ILE A 340 3.48 14.27 3.08
N HIS A 341 2.30 14.08 2.52
CA HIS A 341 1.17 13.55 3.27
C HIS A 341 1.28 12.02 3.40
N PRO A 342 0.97 11.42 4.58
CA PRO A 342 1.12 9.99 4.81
C PRO A 342 0.38 9.07 3.82
N VAL A 343 -0.71 9.55 3.23
CA VAL A 343 -1.51 8.81 2.25
C VAL A 343 -1.41 9.38 0.83
N ALA A 344 -0.42 10.23 0.57
CA ALA A 344 -0.16 10.72 -0.78
C ALA A 344 0.26 9.56 -1.70
N GLY A 345 -0.45 9.42 -2.82
CA GLY A 345 -0.21 8.31 -3.75
C GLY A 345 -1.23 7.18 -3.65
N ARG A 346 -0.80 5.97 -3.99
CA ARG A 346 -1.63 4.75 -3.99
C ARG A 346 -1.05 3.59 -3.19
N LEU A 347 0.09 3.81 -2.54
CA LEU A 347 0.72 2.89 -1.60
C LEU A 347 1.51 3.70 -0.56
N PRO A 348 1.81 3.12 0.61
CA PRO A 348 2.63 3.79 1.62
C PRO A 348 4.00 4.19 1.07
N GLY A 349 4.39 5.45 1.34
CA GLY A 349 5.70 5.96 0.89
C GLY A 349 5.82 6.19 -0.63
N HIS A 350 4.72 6.17 -1.38
CA HIS A 350 4.74 6.30 -2.83
C HIS A 350 5.47 7.56 -3.29
N MET A 351 5.20 8.70 -2.67
CA MET A 351 5.85 9.96 -3.04
C MET A 351 7.33 9.97 -2.66
N ASN A 352 7.70 9.40 -1.53
CA ASN A 352 9.10 9.29 -1.12
C ASN A 352 9.93 8.48 -2.13
N VAL A 353 9.40 7.35 -2.60
CA VAL A 353 10.07 6.53 -3.62
C VAL A 353 10.15 7.25 -4.96
N LEU A 354 9.09 7.96 -5.36
CA LEU A 354 9.05 8.74 -6.60
C LEU A 354 10.10 9.87 -6.61
N LEU A 355 10.23 10.59 -5.49
CA LEU A 355 11.23 11.65 -5.33
C LEU A 355 12.65 11.07 -5.27
N ALA A 356 12.83 9.90 -4.66
CA ALA A 356 14.11 9.19 -4.64
C ALA A 356 14.52 8.72 -6.05
N GLU A 357 13.57 8.24 -6.87
CA GLU A 357 13.80 7.92 -8.28
C GLU A 357 14.29 9.13 -9.06
N ALA A 358 13.71 10.30 -8.83
CA ALA A 358 14.12 11.56 -9.42
C ALA A 358 15.40 12.13 -8.80
N LYS A 359 16.01 11.47 -7.82
CA LYS A 359 17.24 11.89 -7.11
C LYS A 359 17.10 13.17 -6.28
N VAL A 360 15.90 13.49 -5.83
CA VAL A 360 15.69 14.58 -4.87
C VAL A 360 16.43 14.24 -3.57
N PRO A 361 17.22 15.16 -3.00
CA PRO A 361 17.89 14.93 -1.72
C PRO A 361 16.90 14.64 -0.60
N TYR A 362 17.19 13.63 0.20
CA TYR A 362 16.24 13.17 1.22
C TYR A 362 16.08 14.12 2.39
N ASP A 363 17.11 14.86 2.71
CA ASP A 363 17.13 15.85 3.80
C ASP A 363 16.12 16.99 3.64
N ILE A 364 15.59 17.18 2.42
CA ILE A 364 14.57 18.18 2.12
C ILE A 364 13.17 17.59 1.94
N VAL A 365 13.01 16.29 2.11
CA VAL A 365 11.72 15.59 2.02
C VAL A 365 11.21 15.32 3.42
N LEU A 366 10.21 16.10 3.85
CA LEU A 366 9.69 16.11 5.22
C LEU A 366 8.28 15.54 5.27
N GLU A 367 7.97 14.87 6.37
CA GLU A 367 6.62 14.38 6.64
C GLU A 367 5.70 15.55 7.05
N MET A 368 4.40 15.33 6.90
CA MET A 368 3.37 16.34 7.20
C MET A 368 3.53 16.94 8.60
N ASP A 369 3.77 16.09 9.61
CA ASP A 369 3.90 16.53 11.01
C ASP A 369 5.15 17.38 11.25
N GLU A 370 6.16 17.29 10.38
CA GLU A 370 7.39 18.06 10.47
C GLU A 370 7.30 19.41 9.78
N ILE A 371 6.41 19.54 8.78
CA ILE A 371 6.41 20.73 7.89
C ILE A 371 5.13 21.57 8.03
N ASN A 372 4.09 21.05 8.66
CA ASN A 372 2.77 21.71 8.66
C ASN A 372 2.79 23.10 9.36
N ASP A 373 3.59 23.22 10.39
CA ASP A 373 3.75 24.48 11.14
C ASP A 373 4.58 25.54 10.39
N ASP A 374 5.27 25.17 9.30
CA ASP A 374 6.15 26.06 8.54
C ASP A 374 5.42 26.80 7.39
N PHE A 375 4.22 26.38 7.04
CA PHE A 375 3.48 27.05 5.95
C PHE A 375 3.26 28.55 6.14
N PRO A 376 2.94 29.06 7.35
CA PRO A 376 2.75 30.52 7.54
C PRO A 376 4.00 31.36 7.20
N GLU A 377 5.19 30.79 7.31
CA GLU A 377 6.46 31.48 6.98
C GLU A 377 6.92 31.21 5.55
N THR A 378 6.21 30.36 4.80
CA THR A 378 6.56 29.97 3.43
C THR A 378 6.08 30.99 2.43
N ASP A 379 6.97 31.42 1.52
CA ASP A 379 6.63 32.41 0.50
C ASP A 379 5.74 31.81 -0.61
N THR A 380 6.09 30.64 -1.11
CA THR A 380 5.35 29.99 -2.20
C THR A 380 5.25 28.49 -1.98
N VAL A 381 4.04 27.96 -2.17
CA VAL A 381 3.77 26.52 -2.18
C VAL A 381 3.34 26.09 -3.58
N LEU A 382 3.97 25.01 -4.08
CA LEU A 382 3.57 24.36 -5.32
C LEU A 382 2.83 23.05 -4.97
N VAL A 383 1.56 22.98 -5.29
CA VAL A 383 0.72 21.77 -5.15
C VAL A 383 0.70 21.06 -6.49
N ILE A 384 1.41 19.92 -6.58
CA ILE A 384 1.58 19.20 -7.85
C ILE A 384 0.94 17.83 -7.78
N GLY A 385 -0.25 17.71 -8.36
CA GLY A 385 -0.97 16.44 -8.44
C GLY A 385 -1.59 15.96 -7.13
N ALA A 386 -1.69 16.82 -6.11
CA ALA A 386 -2.42 16.60 -4.87
C ALA A 386 -3.79 17.32 -4.92
N ASN A 387 -4.79 16.78 -4.21
CA ASN A 387 -6.10 17.41 -4.08
C ASN A 387 -6.65 17.22 -2.65
N ASP A 388 -7.07 16.02 -2.29
CA ASP A 388 -7.73 15.76 -1.01
C ASP A 388 -6.79 15.98 0.19
N THR A 389 -5.50 15.74 0.01
CA THR A 389 -4.45 15.91 1.02
C THR A 389 -4.11 17.37 1.36
N VAL A 390 -4.62 18.31 0.58
CA VAL A 390 -4.46 19.76 0.75
C VAL A 390 -5.83 20.48 0.82
N ASN A 391 -6.89 19.77 1.16
CA ASN A 391 -8.25 20.26 1.11
C ASN A 391 -8.70 20.83 2.45
N PRO A 392 -8.98 22.16 2.57
CA PRO A 392 -9.46 22.77 3.80
C PRO A 392 -10.79 22.20 4.31
N ALA A 393 -11.64 21.64 3.43
CA ALA A 393 -12.91 21.05 3.83
C ALA A 393 -12.75 19.89 4.84
N ALA A 394 -11.57 19.29 4.93
CA ALA A 394 -11.26 18.31 5.96
C ALA A 394 -11.33 18.88 7.39
N LEU A 395 -11.02 20.16 7.55
CA LEU A 395 -11.04 20.87 8.83
C LEU A 395 -12.28 21.77 9.00
N GLU A 396 -12.77 22.36 7.90
CA GLU A 396 -13.79 23.41 7.90
C GLU A 396 -15.22 22.85 7.77
N ASP A 397 -15.40 21.69 7.12
CA ASP A 397 -16.73 21.10 6.89
C ASP A 397 -16.90 19.76 7.63
N PRO A 398 -17.66 19.72 8.74
CA PRO A 398 -17.92 18.49 9.49
C PRO A 398 -18.70 17.42 8.70
N ASN A 399 -19.39 17.81 7.62
CA ASN A 399 -20.19 16.90 6.80
C ASN A 399 -19.41 16.39 5.58
N SER A 400 -18.20 16.88 5.36
CA SER A 400 -17.35 16.41 4.27
C SER A 400 -16.99 14.93 4.42
N PRO A 401 -16.96 14.14 3.35
CA PRO A 401 -16.44 12.77 3.37
C PRO A 401 -15.00 12.64 3.89
N ILE A 402 -14.23 13.73 3.89
CA ILE A 402 -12.86 13.81 4.41
C ILE A 402 -12.77 14.52 5.77
N ALA A 403 -13.90 14.83 6.42
CA ALA A 403 -13.94 15.55 7.68
C ALA A 403 -13.03 14.92 8.74
N GLY A 404 -12.24 15.75 9.41
CA GLY A 404 -11.28 15.34 10.45
C GLY A 404 -10.01 14.64 9.93
N MET A 405 -9.84 14.50 8.61
CA MET A 405 -8.59 14.02 8.03
C MET A 405 -7.51 15.08 8.25
N PRO A 406 -6.35 14.73 8.83
CA PRO A 406 -5.20 15.63 8.84
C PRO A 406 -4.79 15.95 7.41
N VAL A 407 -4.49 17.21 7.13
CA VAL A 407 -4.11 17.68 5.79
C VAL A 407 -2.92 18.62 5.85
N LEU A 408 -2.23 18.78 4.73
CA LEU A 408 -1.21 19.80 4.59
C LEU A 408 -1.90 21.16 4.45
N GLU A 409 -1.68 22.04 5.42
CA GLU A 409 -2.36 23.33 5.54
C GLU A 409 -1.72 24.41 4.64
N VAL A 410 -1.58 24.08 3.36
CA VAL A 410 -0.88 24.89 2.35
C VAL A 410 -1.46 26.32 2.21
N TRP A 411 -2.74 26.52 2.51
CA TRP A 411 -3.41 27.83 2.43
C TRP A 411 -2.92 28.84 3.45
N ASN A 412 -2.13 28.43 4.44
CA ASN A 412 -1.48 29.33 5.38
C ASN A 412 -0.24 30.01 4.79
N ALA A 413 0.28 29.55 3.65
CA ALA A 413 1.40 30.19 2.98
C ALA A 413 1.01 31.52 2.30
N LYS A 414 2.01 32.33 1.94
CA LYS A 414 1.75 33.62 1.30
C LYS A 414 1.16 33.46 -0.11
N ASN A 415 1.69 32.52 -0.89
CA ASN A 415 1.21 32.19 -2.23
C ASN A 415 1.11 30.68 -2.41
N VAL A 416 0.04 30.24 -3.04
CA VAL A 416 -0.19 28.83 -3.37
C VAL A 416 -0.46 28.70 -4.87
N VAL A 417 0.27 27.84 -5.54
CA VAL A 417 0.06 27.51 -6.95
C VAL A 417 -0.36 26.05 -7.06
N VAL A 418 -1.57 25.83 -7.59
CA VAL A 418 -2.12 24.48 -7.75
C VAL A 418 -2.08 24.06 -9.21
N PHE A 419 -1.37 22.96 -9.49
CA PHE A 419 -1.30 22.36 -10.81
C PHE A 419 -2.49 21.41 -11.01
N LYS A 420 -3.33 21.69 -11.97
CA LYS A 420 -4.48 20.86 -12.34
C LYS A 420 -4.73 20.84 -13.84
N ARG A 421 -5.32 19.76 -14.33
CA ARG A 421 -5.76 19.69 -15.73
C ARG A 421 -7.11 20.36 -15.95
N SER A 422 -7.97 20.37 -14.93
CA SER A 422 -9.31 20.94 -14.93
C SER A 422 -9.82 21.12 -13.51
N MET A 423 -10.94 21.82 -13.32
CA MET A 423 -11.58 22.01 -12.01
C MET A 423 -12.33 20.79 -11.47
N ASN A 424 -12.26 19.63 -12.14
CA ASN A 424 -12.90 18.40 -11.67
C ASN A 424 -12.42 18.02 -10.26
N THR A 425 -13.33 17.42 -9.50
CA THR A 425 -13.05 16.92 -8.15
C THR A 425 -11.92 15.88 -8.14
N GLY A 426 -11.28 15.70 -6.97
CA GLY A 426 -10.27 14.68 -6.74
C GLY A 426 -10.87 13.28 -6.59
N TYR A 427 -10.06 12.38 -6.07
CA TYR A 427 -10.40 10.96 -5.96
C TYR A 427 -11.51 10.69 -4.93
N ALA A 428 -11.61 11.50 -3.87
CA ALA A 428 -12.70 11.45 -2.89
C ALA A 428 -14.02 12.03 -3.41
N GLY A 429 -14.03 12.67 -4.57
CA GLY A 429 -15.23 13.30 -5.15
C GLY A 429 -15.67 14.56 -4.42
N VAL A 430 -14.80 15.17 -3.61
CA VAL A 430 -15.08 16.35 -2.79
C VAL A 430 -14.53 17.59 -3.48
N GLN A 431 -15.30 18.68 -3.46
CA GLN A 431 -14.79 19.98 -3.90
C GLN A 431 -13.69 20.48 -2.97
N ASN A 432 -12.76 21.26 -3.51
CA ASN A 432 -11.65 21.78 -2.74
C ASN A 432 -11.70 23.30 -2.65
N PRO A 433 -12.13 23.86 -1.49
CA PRO A 433 -12.18 25.29 -1.27
C PRO A 433 -10.85 26.02 -1.41
N LEU A 434 -9.72 25.30 -1.33
CA LEU A 434 -8.38 25.85 -1.57
C LEU A 434 -8.30 26.61 -2.90
N PHE A 435 -8.96 26.11 -3.94
CA PHE A 435 -8.86 26.67 -5.30
C PHE A 435 -9.46 28.07 -5.41
N PHE A 436 -10.29 28.47 -4.47
CA PHE A 436 -10.99 29.76 -4.43
C PHE A 436 -10.43 30.74 -3.38
N LYS A 437 -9.37 30.33 -2.65
CA LYS A 437 -8.75 31.22 -1.65
C LYS A 437 -7.97 32.35 -2.35
N GLU A 438 -7.91 33.52 -1.74
CA GLU A 438 -7.30 34.71 -2.32
C GLU A 438 -5.83 34.59 -2.65
N ASN A 439 -5.10 33.76 -1.88
CA ASN A 439 -3.67 33.51 -2.07
C ASN A 439 -3.38 32.32 -3.01
N THR A 440 -4.42 31.73 -3.62
CA THR A 440 -4.29 30.55 -4.46
C THR A 440 -4.48 30.92 -5.93
N SER A 441 -3.58 30.42 -6.78
CA SER A 441 -3.65 30.53 -8.23
C SER A 441 -3.61 29.15 -8.89
N MET A 442 -4.41 28.98 -9.94
CA MET A 442 -4.52 27.73 -10.67
C MET A 442 -3.64 27.75 -11.91
N LEU A 443 -2.74 26.80 -12.04
CA LEU A 443 -1.93 26.57 -13.24
C LEU A 443 -2.49 25.36 -13.99
N PHE A 444 -3.29 25.63 -15.01
CA PHE A 444 -3.94 24.58 -15.80
C PHE A 444 -3.02 23.97 -16.85
N GLY A 445 -3.06 22.66 -16.96
CA GLY A 445 -2.35 21.87 -17.95
C GLY A 445 -1.80 20.56 -17.39
N ASP A 446 -1.03 19.86 -18.24
CA ASP A 446 -0.28 18.68 -17.80
C ASP A 446 0.86 19.09 -16.88
N ALA A 447 1.02 18.39 -15.74
CA ALA A 447 1.98 18.80 -14.72
C ALA A 447 3.43 18.75 -15.22
N LYS A 448 3.79 17.78 -16.05
CA LYS A 448 5.15 17.69 -16.63
C LYS A 448 5.43 18.84 -17.59
N VAL A 449 4.45 19.15 -18.45
CA VAL A 449 4.58 20.26 -19.41
C VAL A 449 4.72 21.57 -18.67
N LYS A 450 3.84 21.82 -17.68
CA LYS A 450 3.84 23.07 -16.93
C LYS A 450 5.08 23.27 -16.06
N THR A 451 5.59 22.19 -15.45
CA THR A 451 6.86 22.24 -14.71
C THR A 451 8.05 22.50 -15.62
N SER A 452 8.06 21.91 -16.83
CA SER A 452 9.12 22.19 -17.83
C SER A 452 9.06 23.63 -18.33
N GLU A 453 7.87 24.17 -18.62
CA GLU A 453 7.70 25.58 -18.98
C GLU A 453 8.20 26.53 -17.87
N ILE A 454 7.92 26.22 -16.59
CA ILE A 454 8.45 27.00 -15.47
C ILE A 454 9.99 26.95 -15.45
N LEU A 455 10.57 25.78 -15.66
CA LEU A 455 12.02 25.59 -15.69
C LEU A 455 12.68 26.43 -16.79
N ASP A 456 12.05 26.52 -17.98
CA ASP A 456 12.54 27.33 -19.10
C ASP A 456 12.58 28.85 -18.77
N HIS A 457 11.76 29.28 -17.82
CA HIS A 457 11.68 30.68 -17.36
C HIS A 457 12.46 30.96 -16.06
N LEU A 458 13.06 29.95 -15.39
CA LEU A 458 13.85 30.10 -14.18
C LEU A 458 15.30 30.42 -14.48
#